data_f2cd5b326fff386d5490870cccb1bfec
#
_entry.id   f2cd5b326fff386d5490870cccb1bfec
#
_cell.length_a   1.000
_cell.length_b   1.000
_cell.length_c   1.000
_cell.angle_alpha   90.00
_cell.angle_beta   90.00
_cell.angle_gamma   90.00
#
_symmetry.space_group_name_H-M   'P 1'
#
loop_
_entity.id
_entity.type
_entity.pdbx_description
1 polymer ?
#
loop_
_entity_poly.entity_id
_entity_poly.type
_entity_poly.pdbx_seq_one_letter_code
_entity_poly.pdbx_strand_id
1 'polypeptide(L)'
;RHFFDKKSTPAMIGVATSSNDGKNWSIAWSQTYNEGGQYNVIKTINTSDIGKNNVKFCIYFQGNSSTINAWYFDDLEIISSVQTDAKAQSIDIADIICAGDNDIIFSIQNTGSDVITSFEAEFNINNQVITERFETELAQYETRQFIFTQAIKLSPNIYNSELRITSVNEQEDQNMVNNNVKKIIRVAMNKVQKMPMIEHFSSSTCGSCVILDGSMKELTAKNTGKYVYTKYVMNWPTYVDVNDDGKPDGDPYYTQEGGERKNFYNVGSVPFLAFNGKSHSYKAVTQEEMDEIYNTPTFIDIKGAFNMDGNNINIIADLMPYVDYNNVKVHISVNEKITTGNTGSNGLKEFHHIMMKMFPDAQGCTTSLKAGEQQRFEFTYDMSN
;
A
#
# COMPACT_ATOMS: atom_id res chain seq x y z
N ARG A 1 -12.32 -6.85 13.14
CA ARG A 1 -12.60 -6.15 11.86
C ARG A 1 -13.22 -7.12 10.88
N HIS A 2 -14.19 -6.67 10.05
CA HIS A 2 -14.72 -7.51 8.99
C HIS A 2 -15.04 -6.70 7.73
N PHE A 3 -15.02 -7.38 6.58
CA PHE A 3 -15.48 -6.86 5.30
C PHE A 3 -16.64 -7.72 4.80
N PHE A 4 -17.74 -7.06 4.43
CA PHE A 4 -18.96 -7.67 3.98
C PHE A 4 -19.27 -7.29 2.54
N ASP A 5 -19.14 -8.25 1.63
CA ASP A 5 -19.46 -8.07 0.21
C ASP A 5 -20.91 -8.49 -0.05
N LYS A 6 -21.78 -7.48 -0.09
CA LYS A 6 -23.23 -7.63 -0.20
C LYS A 6 -23.71 -7.51 -1.64
N LYS A 7 -24.61 -8.39 -2.06
CA LYS A 7 -25.30 -8.33 -3.35
C LYS A 7 -26.63 -7.57 -3.32
N SER A 8 -27.52 -7.88 -2.42
CA SER A 8 -28.91 -7.38 -2.49
C SER A 8 -29.54 -7.04 -1.15
N THR A 9 -30.11 -7.99 -0.45
CA THR A 9 -30.94 -7.73 0.75
C THR A 9 -30.11 -7.50 2.02
N PRO A 10 -30.66 -6.85 3.06
CA PRO A 10 -30.01 -6.75 4.36
C PRO A 10 -29.61 -8.14 4.89
N ALA A 11 -28.47 -8.19 5.56
CA ALA A 11 -27.98 -9.39 6.21
C ALA A 11 -27.71 -9.11 7.69
N MET A 12 -28.08 -10.03 8.55
CA MET A 12 -27.78 -9.97 9.97
C MET A 12 -26.55 -10.81 10.27
N ILE A 13 -25.60 -10.21 10.96
CA ILE A 13 -24.38 -10.84 11.44
C ILE A 13 -24.34 -10.69 12.94
N GLY A 14 -23.80 -11.67 13.65
CA GLY A 14 -23.71 -11.57 15.09
C GLY A 14 -22.69 -12.49 15.71
N VAL A 15 -22.59 -12.36 17.03
CA VAL A 15 -21.83 -13.24 17.91
C VAL A 15 -22.78 -13.85 18.93
N ALA A 16 -22.64 -15.13 19.18
CA ALA A 16 -23.37 -15.85 20.21
C ALA A 16 -22.41 -16.64 21.10
N THR A 17 -22.83 -16.91 22.32
CA THR A 17 -22.11 -17.68 23.32
C THR A 17 -22.88 -18.94 23.71
N SER A 18 -22.14 -19.94 24.16
CA SER A 18 -22.70 -21.16 24.70
C SER A 18 -21.84 -21.70 25.83
N SER A 19 -22.45 -22.08 26.95
CA SER A 19 -21.75 -22.74 28.06
C SER A 19 -22.13 -24.24 28.19
N ASN A 20 -22.79 -24.81 27.18
CA ASN A 20 -23.25 -26.20 27.18
C ASN A 20 -22.88 -26.96 25.90
N ASP A 21 -21.64 -26.75 25.43
CA ASP A 21 -21.06 -27.35 24.23
C ASP A 21 -21.78 -27.05 22.91
N GLY A 22 -22.43 -25.88 22.81
CA GLY A 22 -23.13 -25.49 21.59
C GLY A 22 -24.55 -26.04 21.45
N LYS A 23 -25.11 -26.68 22.50
CA LYS A 23 -26.48 -27.16 22.46
C LYS A 23 -27.50 -26.03 22.44
N ASN A 24 -27.22 -24.95 23.14
CA ASN A 24 -27.96 -23.70 23.12
C ASN A 24 -27.03 -22.54 22.97
N TRP A 25 -27.46 -21.50 22.25
CA TRP A 25 -26.71 -20.31 22.00
C TRP A 25 -27.45 -19.07 22.47
N SER A 26 -26.78 -18.25 23.24
CA SER A 26 -27.27 -16.95 23.70
C SER A 26 -26.70 -15.86 22.77
N ILE A 27 -27.57 -15.05 22.15
CA ILE A 27 -27.13 -13.95 21.30
C ILE A 27 -26.42 -12.89 22.17
N ALA A 28 -25.17 -12.70 21.92
CA ALA A 28 -24.36 -11.71 22.61
C ALA A 28 -24.41 -10.34 21.90
N TRP A 29 -24.45 -10.36 20.57
CA TRP A 29 -24.56 -9.18 19.74
C TRP A 29 -25.07 -9.59 18.34
N SER A 30 -25.87 -8.72 17.73
CA SER A 30 -26.26 -8.84 16.33
C SER A 30 -26.43 -7.46 15.69
N GLN A 31 -26.16 -7.37 14.42
CA GLN A 31 -26.36 -6.16 13.64
C GLN A 31 -26.80 -6.50 12.22
N THR A 32 -27.78 -5.72 11.73
CA THR A 32 -28.23 -5.81 10.34
C THR A 32 -27.45 -4.80 9.50
N TYR A 33 -26.85 -5.28 8.42
CA TYR A 33 -26.13 -4.45 7.46
C TYR A 33 -26.94 -4.26 6.20
N ASN A 34 -27.20 -2.98 5.87
CA ASN A 34 -27.94 -2.57 4.67
C ASN A 34 -26.99 -2.35 3.48
N GLU A 35 -25.69 -2.17 3.73
CA GLU A 35 -24.66 -1.93 2.72
C GLU A 35 -23.45 -2.84 2.94
N GLY A 36 -22.74 -3.14 1.86
CA GLY A 36 -21.46 -3.79 1.92
C GLY A 36 -20.35 -2.81 2.35
N GLY A 37 -19.24 -3.32 2.83
CA GLY A 37 -18.11 -2.50 3.22
C GLY A 37 -17.27 -3.09 4.35
N GLN A 38 -16.29 -2.31 4.77
CA GLN A 38 -15.42 -2.65 5.90
C GLN A 38 -15.97 -2.05 7.19
N TYR A 39 -16.01 -2.86 8.24
CA TYR A 39 -16.54 -2.48 9.55
C TYR A 39 -15.58 -2.91 10.66
N ASN A 40 -15.37 -2.02 11.62
CA ASN A 40 -14.71 -2.32 12.87
C ASN A 40 -15.79 -2.44 13.95
N VAL A 41 -15.83 -3.59 14.62
CA VAL A 41 -16.87 -3.88 15.62
C VAL A 41 -16.18 -4.29 16.92
N ILE A 42 -16.42 -3.53 17.96
CA ILE A 42 -16.00 -3.84 19.33
C ILE A 42 -17.28 -3.88 20.17
N LYS A 43 -17.50 -4.97 20.90
CA LYS A 43 -18.72 -5.17 21.69
C LYS A 43 -18.40 -5.85 23.00
N THR A 44 -18.90 -5.29 24.08
CA THR A 44 -18.94 -5.98 25.37
C THR A 44 -19.98 -7.09 25.31
N ILE A 45 -19.58 -8.30 25.66
CA ILE A 45 -20.43 -9.47 25.70
C ILE A 45 -20.84 -9.72 27.15
N ASN A 46 -22.14 -9.68 27.40
CA ASN A 46 -22.72 -9.89 28.71
C ASN A 46 -23.90 -10.85 28.60
N THR A 47 -23.63 -12.12 28.34
CA THR A 47 -24.65 -13.20 28.34
C THR A 47 -24.57 -14.00 29.62
N SER A 48 -25.60 -14.78 29.88
CA SER A 48 -25.64 -15.71 31.02
C SER A 48 -24.61 -16.84 30.95
N ASP A 49 -23.86 -16.95 29.83
CA ASP A 49 -22.80 -17.92 29.65
C ASP A 49 -21.45 -17.40 30.14
N ILE A 50 -21.27 -16.10 30.21
CA ILE A 50 -20.00 -15.48 30.62
C ILE A 50 -19.74 -15.77 32.11
N GLY A 51 -18.48 -16.10 32.41
CA GLY A 51 -18.09 -16.55 33.76
C GLY A 51 -18.30 -18.02 34.05
N LYS A 52 -18.89 -18.78 33.15
CA LYS A 52 -19.01 -20.25 33.27
C LYS A 52 -17.79 -20.95 32.66
N ASN A 53 -17.62 -22.22 33.04
CA ASN A 53 -16.61 -23.08 32.44
C ASN A 53 -16.97 -23.42 30.98
N ASN A 54 -15.95 -23.53 30.13
CA ASN A 54 -16.08 -23.99 28.74
C ASN A 54 -17.02 -23.12 27.86
N VAL A 55 -16.96 -21.81 28.01
CA VAL A 55 -17.72 -20.91 27.15
C VAL A 55 -17.19 -21.00 25.71
N LYS A 56 -18.10 -21.26 24.78
CA LYS A 56 -17.80 -21.23 23.33
C LYS A 56 -18.40 -19.97 22.73
N PHE A 57 -17.68 -19.43 21.75
CA PHE A 57 -18.11 -18.30 20.95
C PHE A 57 -18.34 -18.76 19.52
N CYS A 58 -19.39 -18.27 18.87
CA CYS A 58 -19.56 -18.42 17.45
C CYS A 58 -19.86 -17.07 16.80
N ILE A 59 -19.33 -16.89 15.60
CA ILE A 59 -19.73 -15.85 14.68
C ILE A 59 -20.81 -16.46 13.80
N TYR A 60 -21.95 -15.78 13.63
CA TYR A 60 -23.04 -16.31 12.85
C TYR A 60 -23.59 -15.31 11.84
N PHE A 61 -24.12 -15.84 10.77
CA PHE A 61 -24.89 -15.14 9.75
C PHE A 61 -26.34 -15.61 9.80
N GLN A 62 -27.27 -14.67 9.71
CA GLN A 62 -28.69 -14.96 9.60
C GLN A 62 -29.26 -14.24 8.37
N GLY A 63 -29.79 -15.02 7.44
CA GLY A 63 -30.36 -14.51 6.20
C GLY A 63 -30.20 -15.49 5.05
N ASN A 64 -30.47 -15.02 3.84
CA ASN A 64 -30.27 -15.81 2.63
C ASN A 64 -28.81 -15.64 2.17
N SER A 65 -28.03 -16.71 2.20
CA SER A 65 -26.61 -16.67 1.80
C SER A 65 -26.38 -16.28 0.34
N SER A 66 -27.39 -16.44 -0.55
CA SER A 66 -27.29 -16.02 -1.95
C SER A 66 -27.25 -14.49 -2.13
N THR A 67 -27.54 -13.72 -1.07
CA THR A 67 -27.55 -12.25 -1.08
C THR A 67 -26.19 -11.63 -0.75
N ILE A 68 -25.21 -12.46 -0.44
CA ILE A 68 -23.82 -12.05 -0.19
C ILE A 68 -22.88 -12.76 -1.16
N ASN A 69 -21.79 -12.09 -1.54
CA ASN A 69 -20.69 -12.71 -2.29
C ASN A 69 -19.71 -13.36 -1.34
N ALA A 70 -19.30 -12.62 -0.31
CA ALA A 70 -18.34 -13.07 0.67
C ALA A 70 -18.48 -12.28 1.99
N TRP A 71 -18.03 -12.90 3.07
CA TRP A 71 -17.83 -12.27 4.36
C TRP A 71 -16.46 -12.66 4.88
N TYR A 72 -15.58 -11.67 4.98
CA TYR A 72 -14.22 -11.81 5.49
C TYR A 72 -14.16 -11.20 6.89
N PHE A 73 -13.44 -11.83 7.80
CA PHE A 73 -13.13 -11.27 9.11
C PHE A 73 -11.68 -11.54 9.46
N ASP A 74 -11.09 -10.59 10.17
CA ASP A 74 -9.71 -10.57 10.60
C ASP A 74 -9.60 -9.85 11.95
N ASP A 75 -8.49 -10.00 12.63
CA ASP A 75 -8.25 -9.39 13.94
C ASP A 75 -9.36 -9.73 14.96
N LEU A 76 -9.81 -10.99 14.98
CA LEU A 76 -10.78 -11.46 15.98
C LEU A 76 -10.07 -11.68 17.32
N GLU A 77 -10.44 -10.89 18.32
CA GLU A 77 -9.89 -10.96 19.66
C GLU A 77 -11.01 -11.06 20.69
N ILE A 78 -10.83 -11.90 21.70
CA ILE A 78 -11.70 -12.00 22.88
C ILE A 78 -10.84 -11.58 24.05
N ILE A 79 -11.16 -10.45 24.63
CA ILE A 79 -10.43 -9.88 25.76
C ILE A 79 -11.33 -9.80 26.99
N SER A 80 -10.75 -10.02 28.16
CA SER A 80 -11.39 -9.70 29.43
C SER A 80 -10.88 -8.31 29.82
N SER A 81 -11.73 -7.28 29.74
CA SER A 81 -11.34 -5.96 30.18
C SER A 81 -11.19 -5.92 31.70
N VAL A 82 -10.07 -5.38 32.14
CA VAL A 82 -9.86 -4.92 33.52
C VAL A 82 -10.32 -3.46 33.61
N GLN A 83 -10.21 -2.84 34.78
CA GLN A 83 -10.63 -1.45 34.93
C GLN A 83 -9.68 -0.50 34.23
N THR A 84 -8.40 -0.63 34.50
CA THR A 84 -7.36 0.28 34.00
C THR A 84 -6.40 -0.50 33.09
N ASP A 85 -6.42 -0.21 31.79
CA ASP A 85 -5.60 -0.90 30.79
C ASP A 85 -5.39 -0.02 29.56
N ALA A 86 -4.14 0.34 29.28
CA ALA A 86 -3.72 1.09 28.11
C ALA A 86 -2.81 0.25 27.23
N LYS A 87 -3.34 -0.22 26.14
CA LYS A 87 -2.57 -0.97 25.13
C LYS A 87 -1.66 -0.04 24.32
N ALA A 88 -0.37 -0.31 24.29
CA ALA A 88 0.54 0.29 23.31
C ALA A 88 0.23 -0.25 21.93
N GLN A 89 -0.49 0.54 21.09
CA GLN A 89 -1.06 0.06 19.84
C GLN A 89 -0.04 0.04 18.71
N SER A 90 0.73 1.12 18.55
CA SER A 90 1.72 1.25 17.46
C SER A 90 2.73 2.36 17.72
N ILE A 91 3.90 2.23 17.11
CA ILE A 91 4.84 3.31 16.88
C ILE A 91 4.61 3.82 15.47
N ASP A 92 4.11 5.06 15.33
CA ASP A 92 3.59 5.63 14.08
C ASP A 92 4.66 6.41 13.29
N ILE A 93 5.93 6.17 13.61
CA ILE A 93 7.08 6.66 12.84
C ILE A 93 7.20 5.82 11.56
N ALA A 94 7.51 6.43 10.43
CA ALA A 94 7.71 5.71 9.18
C ALA A 94 8.86 4.68 9.28
N ASP A 95 8.80 3.60 8.49
CA ASP A 95 9.82 2.53 8.50
C ASP A 95 11.20 3.01 8.07
N ILE A 96 11.24 4.07 7.25
CA ILE A 96 12.46 4.77 6.85
C ILE A 96 12.24 6.25 7.10
N ILE A 97 13.15 6.86 7.85
CA ILE A 97 13.20 8.30 8.13
C ILE A 97 14.56 8.86 7.75
N CYS A 98 14.70 10.16 7.72
CA CYS A 98 15.98 10.82 7.45
C CYS A 98 16.74 11.08 8.76
N ALA A 99 18.07 11.08 8.69
CA ALA A 99 18.92 11.51 9.80
C ALA A 99 18.60 12.94 10.24
N GLY A 100 18.72 13.21 11.53
CA GLY A 100 18.39 14.48 12.17
C GLY A 100 17.37 14.34 13.27
N ASP A 101 16.69 15.42 13.60
CA ASP A 101 15.63 15.47 14.59
C ASP A 101 14.34 14.89 14.01
N ASN A 102 13.72 13.97 14.75
CA ASN A 102 12.51 13.26 14.33
C ASN A 102 11.50 13.25 15.49
N ASP A 103 10.25 13.51 15.17
CA ASP A 103 9.16 13.41 16.12
C ASP A 103 8.89 11.95 16.49
N ILE A 104 8.55 11.70 17.74
CA ILE A 104 8.15 10.39 18.21
C ILE A 104 6.63 10.35 18.27
N ILE A 105 6.04 9.67 17.29
CA ILE A 105 4.57 9.57 17.11
C ILE A 105 4.17 8.13 17.42
N PHE A 106 3.11 7.97 18.21
CA PHE A 106 2.62 6.65 18.61
C PHE A 106 1.11 6.67 18.86
N SER A 107 0.51 5.50 18.89
CA SER A 107 -0.92 5.34 19.23
C SER A 107 -1.07 4.41 20.41
N ILE A 108 -2.03 4.72 21.27
CA ILE A 108 -2.51 3.84 22.34
C ILE A 108 -4.00 3.58 22.18
N GLN A 109 -4.47 2.46 22.72
CA GLN A 109 -5.88 2.13 22.84
C GLN A 109 -6.24 1.90 24.30
N ASN A 110 -7.37 2.47 24.75
CA ASN A 110 -7.95 2.11 26.03
C ASN A 110 -8.65 0.75 25.92
N THR A 111 -8.08 -0.30 26.52
CA THR A 111 -8.67 -1.63 26.59
C THR A 111 -9.29 -1.93 27.95
N GLY A 112 -9.17 -1.00 28.90
CA GLY A 112 -9.85 -1.02 30.20
C GLY A 112 -11.31 -0.57 30.13
N SER A 113 -12.02 -0.71 31.25
CA SER A 113 -13.40 -0.22 31.36
C SER A 113 -13.49 1.25 31.75
N ASP A 114 -12.49 1.76 32.45
CA ASP A 114 -12.46 3.12 32.94
C ASP A 114 -11.89 4.06 31.88
N VAL A 115 -12.34 5.31 31.89
CA VAL A 115 -11.75 6.36 31.02
C VAL A 115 -10.31 6.59 31.44
N ILE A 116 -9.40 6.61 30.47
CA ILE A 116 -8.01 7.01 30.73
C ILE A 116 -7.95 8.52 30.70
N THR A 117 -7.62 9.11 31.85
CA THR A 117 -7.45 10.56 32.02
C THR A 117 -6.00 11.00 31.94
N SER A 118 -5.07 10.08 32.25
CA SER A 118 -3.63 10.28 32.09
C SER A 118 -2.90 8.96 31.91
N PHE A 119 -1.74 9.01 31.30
CA PHE A 119 -0.82 7.88 31.24
C PHE A 119 0.63 8.37 31.14
N GLU A 120 1.57 7.53 31.52
CA GLU A 120 2.98 7.76 31.31
C GLU A 120 3.52 6.77 30.28
N ALA A 121 4.27 7.27 29.31
CA ALA A 121 4.89 6.48 28.25
C ALA A 121 6.41 6.67 28.26
N GLU A 122 7.12 5.58 28.03
CA GLU A 122 8.55 5.51 27.82
C GLU A 122 8.84 5.08 26.38
N PHE A 123 9.65 5.86 25.67
CA PHE A 123 10.16 5.48 24.37
C PHE A 123 11.67 5.23 24.44
N ASN A 124 12.08 4.04 24.04
CA ASN A 124 13.48 3.62 24.03
C ASN A 124 13.94 3.38 22.59
N ILE A 125 15.03 4.02 22.20
CA ILE A 125 15.72 3.81 20.93
C ILE A 125 17.21 4.10 21.10
N ASN A 126 18.09 3.20 20.65
CA ASN A 126 19.54 3.38 20.73
C ASN A 126 20.04 3.72 22.15
N ASN A 127 19.49 3.08 23.18
CA ASN A 127 19.78 3.35 24.61
C ASN A 127 19.44 4.79 25.07
N GLN A 128 18.73 5.55 24.26
CA GLN A 128 18.12 6.80 24.69
C GLN A 128 16.70 6.50 25.15
N VAL A 129 16.39 6.93 26.35
CA VAL A 129 15.08 6.74 26.98
C VAL A 129 14.45 8.10 27.18
N ILE A 130 13.25 8.28 26.66
CA ILE A 130 12.42 9.48 26.84
C ILE A 130 11.17 9.04 27.56
N THR A 131 10.86 9.68 28.68
CA THR A 131 9.64 9.42 29.45
C THR A 131 8.82 10.68 29.50
N GLU A 132 7.52 10.57 29.25
CA GLU A 132 6.60 11.70 29.29
C GLU A 132 5.23 11.27 29.81
N ARG A 133 4.59 12.17 30.56
CA ARG A 133 3.21 12.03 31.01
C ARG A 133 2.28 12.76 30.06
N PHE A 134 1.21 12.10 29.69
CA PHE A 134 0.16 12.61 28.79
C PHE A 134 -1.17 12.74 29.55
N GLU A 135 -1.78 13.90 29.43
CA GLU A 135 -3.15 14.13 29.89
C GLU A 135 -4.10 13.95 28.69
N THR A 136 -5.22 13.27 28.92
CA THR A 136 -6.16 12.95 27.85
C THR A 136 -7.54 12.66 28.41
N GLU A 137 -8.50 12.35 27.57
CA GLU A 137 -9.78 11.74 27.92
C GLU A 137 -10.03 10.66 26.85
N LEU A 138 -9.66 9.42 27.14
CA LEU A 138 -9.73 8.31 26.18
C LEU A 138 -10.76 7.29 26.67
N ALA A 139 -11.89 7.23 25.98
CA ALA A 139 -12.98 6.31 26.30
C ALA A 139 -12.58 4.86 26.03
N GLN A 140 -13.32 3.91 26.63
CA GLN A 140 -13.10 2.49 26.37
C GLN A 140 -13.10 2.17 24.87
N TYR A 141 -12.11 1.43 24.43
CA TYR A 141 -11.83 1.01 23.03
C TYR A 141 -11.49 2.15 22.06
N GLU A 142 -11.41 3.39 22.53
CA GLU A 142 -10.89 4.48 21.73
C GLU A 142 -9.39 4.30 21.50
N THR A 143 -8.94 4.55 20.27
CA THR A 143 -7.52 4.63 19.89
C THR A 143 -7.20 6.07 19.55
N ARG A 144 -6.09 6.59 20.06
CA ARG A 144 -5.64 7.96 19.78
C ARG A 144 -4.14 8.02 19.60
N GLN A 145 -3.72 8.91 18.70
CA GLN A 145 -2.32 9.19 18.45
C GLN A 145 -1.79 10.30 19.35
N PHE A 146 -0.55 10.14 19.80
CA PHE A 146 0.18 11.08 20.65
C PHE A 146 1.57 11.35 20.08
N ILE A 147 2.14 12.48 20.46
CA ILE A 147 3.48 12.90 20.08
C ILE A 147 4.24 13.29 21.33
N PHE A 148 5.45 12.75 21.53
CA PHE A 148 6.34 13.21 22.58
C PHE A 148 6.76 14.66 22.33
N THR A 149 6.85 15.47 23.36
CA THR A 149 7.31 16.86 23.25
C THR A 149 8.78 16.95 22.88
N GLN A 150 9.55 15.95 23.25
CA GLN A 150 10.96 15.86 22.90
C GLN A 150 11.16 15.04 21.64
N ALA A 151 11.70 15.68 20.60
CA ALA A 151 12.16 15.00 19.41
C ALA A 151 13.45 14.21 19.68
N ILE A 152 13.69 13.18 18.88
CA ILE A 152 14.90 12.37 18.97
C ILE A 152 15.83 12.62 17.78
N LYS A 153 17.12 12.84 18.07
CA LYS A 153 18.14 13.01 17.05
C LYS A 153 18.81 11.69 16.70
N LEU A 154 18.65 11.24 15.46
CA LEU A 154 19.19 9.98 14.98
C LEU A 154 20.20 10.18 13.86
N SER A 155 21.25 9.34 13.85
CA SER A 155 22.23 9.21 12.78
C SER A 155 21.86 8.04 11.87
N PRO A 156 22.41 7.97 10.63
CA PRO A 156 22.13 6.86 9.72
C PRO A 156 22.47 5.50 10.35
N ASN A 157 21.46 4.64 10.50
CA ASN A 157 21.60 3.28 11.07
C ASN A 157 20.24 2.56 11.03
N ILE A 158 20.24 1.32 11.49
CA ILE A 158 19.03 0.54 11.80
C ILE A 158 18.87 0.48 13.30
N TYR A 159 17.71 0.91 13.80
CA TYR A 159 17.41 0.98 15.23
C TYR A 159 16.25 0.09 15.59
N ASN A 160 16.39 -0.61 16.72
CA ASN A 160 15.25 -1.20 17.40
C ASN A 160 14.67 -0.14 18.33
N SER A 161 13.40 0.14 18.22
CA SER A 161 12.66 1.02 19.10
C SER A 161 11.60 0.25 19.89
N GLU A 162 11.30 0.73 21.08
CA GLU A 162 10.27 0.19 21.95
C GLU A 162 9.50 1.34 22.59
N LEU A 163 8.18 1.29 22.48
CA LEU A 163 7.27 2.12 23.27
C LEU A 163 6.71 1.26 24.38
N ARG A 164 6.67 1.80 25.59
CA ARG A 164 6.11 1.15 26.78
C ARG A 164 5.22 2.12 27.53
N ILE A 165 4.05 1.67 27.95
CA ILE A 165 3.20 2.38 28.90
C ILE A 165 3.61 1.93 30.30
N THR A 166 3.93 2.89 31.15
CA THR A 166 4.47 2.63 32.51
C THR A 166 3.45 2.85 33.61
N SER A 167 2.48 3.74 33.41
CA SER A 167 1.37 3.94 34.32
C SER A 167 0.12 4.47 33.58
N VAL A 168 -1.05 4.22 34.14
CA VAL A 168 -2.36 4.68 33.61
C VAL A 168 -3.18 5.21 34.79
N ASN A 169 -3.72 6.43 34.67
CA ASN A 169 -4.48 7.09 35.73
C ASN A 169 -3.74 7.11 37.08
N GLU A 170 -2.41 7.36 37.05
CA GLU A 170 -1.53 7.39 38.21
C GLU A 170 -1.40 6.04 38.97
N GLN A 171 -1.78 4.93 38.31
CA GLN A 171 -1.74 3.58 38.86
C GLN A 171 -0.98 2.65 37.92
N GLU A 172 -0.66 1.47 38.42
CA GLU A 172 -0.10 0.39 37.62
C GLU A 172 -1.20 -0.11 36.65
N ASP A 173 -0.82 -0.31 35.40
CA ASP A 173 -1.69 -0.93 34.40
C ASP A 173 -2.00 -2.37 34.78
N GLN A 174 -3.27 -2.74 34.79
CA GLN A 174 -3.71 -4.06 35.22
C GLN A 174 -3.46 -5.17 34.20
N ASN A 175 -3.03 -4.82 32.97
CA ASN A 175 -2.70 -5.77 31.91
C ASN A 175 -1.34 -5.43 31.26
N MET A 176 -0.27 -5.64 31.95
CA MET A 176 1.08 -5.32 31.49
C MET A 176 1.54 -6.07 30.23
N VAL A 177 0.80 -7.08 29.76
CA VAL A 177 1.18 -7.88 28.59
C VAL A 177 1.09 -7.10 27.29
N ASN A 178 0.19 -6.13 27.20
CA ASN A 178 -0.06 -5.31 26.00
C ASN A 178 0.57 -3.89 26.09
N ASN A 179 1.33 -3.61 27.16
CA ASN A 179 1.89 -2.28 27.42
C ASN A 179 3.08 -1.92 26.55
N ASN A 180 3.59 -2.82 25.73
CA ASN A 180 4.73 -2.52 24.89
C ASN A 180 4.52 -2.90 23.43
N VAL A 181 5.13 -2.11 22.56
CA VAL A 181 5.23 -2.39 21.13
C VAL A 181 6.63 -2.04 20.63
N LYS A 182 7.15 -2.85 19.71
CA LYS A 182 8.49 -2.69 19.13
C LYS A 182 8.40 -2.41 17.64
N LYS A 183 9.34 -1.62 17.15
CA LYS A 183 9.47 -1.32 15.73
C LYS A 183 10.93 -1.19 15.32
N ILE A 184 11.26 -1.67 14.13
CA ILE A 184 12.57 -1.41 13.50
C ILE A 184 12.42 -0.14 12.67
N ILE A 185 13.29 0.84 12.93
CA ILE A 185 13.35 2.11 12.21
C ILE A 185 14.68 2.17 11.47
N ARG A 186 14.64 2.37 10.17
CA ARG A 186 15.82 2.58 9.34
C ARG A 186 16.02 4.09 9.13
N VAL A 187 17.20 4.59 9.46
CA VAL A 187 17.53 6.01 9.33
C VAL A 187 18.43 6.19 8.13
N ALA A 188 17.94 6.88 7.12
CA ALA A 188 18.63 7.15 5.87
C ALA A 188 19.61 8.33 5.99
N MET A 189 20.70 8.29 5.24
CA MET A 189 21.72 9.34 5.17
C MET A 189 21.18 10.64 4.55
N ASN A 190 20.25 10.52 3.60
CA ASN A 190 19.66 11.62 2.85
C ASN A 190 18.30 11.19 2.29
N LYS A 191 17.57 12.15 1.74
CA LYS A 191 16.30 11.93 1.03
C LYS A 191 16.28 12.78 -0.24
N VAL A 192 15.53 12.30 -1.23
CA VAL A 192 15.28 13.03 -2.48
C VAL A 192 13.80 13.04 -2.81
N GLN A 193 13.43 13.84 -3.78
CA GLN A 193 12.07 13.93 -4.28
C GLN A 193 11.67 12.62 -4.95
N LYS A 194 10.55 12.07 -4.56
CA LYS A 194 9.96 10.90 -5.23
C LYS A 194 9.25 11.33 -6.51
N MET A 195 9.46 10.56 -7.56
CA MET A 195 8.75 10.74 -8.82
C MET A 195 7.61 9.71 -8.90
N PRO A 196 6.34 10.16 -8.93
CA PRO A 196 5.22 9.26 -9.18
C PRO A 196 5.41 8.46 -10.47
N MET A 197 5.23 7.14 -10.40
CA MET A 197 5.37 6.24 -11.53
C MET A 197 4.01 5.78 -12.03
N ILE A 198 3.76 5.97 -13.31
CA ILE A 198 2.53 5.58 -14.01
C ILE A 198 2.88 4.49 -15.00
N GLU A 199 2.26 3.33 -14.87
CA GLU A 199 2.30 2.25 -15.84
C GLU A 199 0.90 2.06 -16.42
N HIS A 200 0.74 2.31 -17.71
CA HIS A 200 -0.54 2.34 -18.40
C HIS A 200 -0.64 1.22 -19.43
N PHE A 201 -1.60 0.34 -19.26
CA PHE A 201 -1.92 -0.73 -20.23
C PHE A 201 -3.06 -0.27 -21.12
N SER A 202 -2.80 -0.17 -22.42
CA SER A 202 -3.69 0.38 -23.42
C SER A 202 -3.65 -0.46 -24.71
N SER A 203 -4.51 -0.16 -25.67
CA SER A 203 -4.49 -0.78 -27.00
C SER A 203 -5.06 0.16 -28.04
N SER A 204 -4.50 0.14 -29.23
CA SER A 204 -5.01 0.93 -30.39
C SER A 204 -6.37 0.45 -30.91
N THR A 205 -6.82 -0.72 -30.49
CA THR A 205 -8.15 -1.26 -30.84
C THR A 205 -9.20 -1.08 -29.74
N CYS A 206 -8.82 -0.44 -28.63
CA CYS A 206 -9.67 -0.28 -27.45
C CYS A 206 -10.36 1.10 -27.45
N GLY A 207 -11.65 1.16 -27.67
CA GLY A 207 -12.41 2.41 -27.69
C GLY A 207 -12.45 3.13 -26.35
N SER A 208 -12.58 2.42 -25.23
CA SER A 208 -12.58 3.00 -23.87
C SER A 208 -11.21 3.55 -23.45
N CYS A 209 -10.12 3.07 -24.07
CA CYS A 209 -8.77 3.53 -23.78
C CYS A 209 -8.59 5.02 -24.16
N VAL A 210 -9.32 5.51 -25.17
CA VAL A 210 -9.27 6.93 -25.61
C VAL A 210 -9.62 7.89 -24.49
N ILE A 211 -10.61 7.54 -23.67
CA ILE A 211 -11.09 8.39 -22.56
C ILE A 211 -9.98 8.49 -21.49
N LEU A 212 -9.40 7.35 -21.11
CA LEU A 212 -8.32 7.33 -20.12
C LEU A 212 -7.07 8.04 -20.66
N ASP A 213 -6.71 7.82 -21.91
CA ASP A 213 -5.59 8.51 -22.57
C ASP A 213 -5.77 10.04 -22.52
N GLY A 214 -6.97 10.53 -22.79
CA GLY A 214 -7.31 11.97 -22.69
C GLY A 214 -7.10 12.51 -21.27
N SER A 215 -7.66 11.85 -20.28
CA SER A 215 -7.55 12.27 -18.89
C SER A 215 -6.09 12.24 -18.40
N MET A 216 -5.34 11.21 -18.75
CA MET A 216 -3.92 11.12 -18.38
C MET A 216 -3.05 12.15 -19.11
N LYS A 217 -3.38 12.49 -20.36
CA LYS A 217 -2.70 13.58 -21.08
C LYS A 217 -2.90 14.93 -20.40
N GLU A 218 -4.10 15.23 -19.95
CA GLU A 218 -4.39 16.46 -19.19
C GLU A 218 -3.65 16.50 -17.86
N LEU A 219 -3.64 15.40 -17.09
CA LEU A 219 -2.93 15.30 -15.81
C LEU A 219 -1.43 15.49 -15.99
N THR A 220 -0.83 14.79 -16.96
CA THR A 220 0.61 14.84 -17.19
C THR A 220 1.07 16.20 -17.73
N ALA A 221 0.25 16.87 -18.53
CA ALA A 221 0.54 18.25 -18.98
C ALA A 221 0.65 19.24 -17.83
N LYS A 222 -0.16 19.08 -16.78
CA LYS A 222 -0.09 19.93 -15.56
C LYS A 222 1.10 19.59 -14.65
N ASN A 223 1.66 18.40 -14.79
CA ASN A 223 2.71 17.84 -13.93
C ASN A 223 4.04 17.62 -14.66
N THR A 224 4.33 18.36 -15.71
CA THR A 224 5.57 18.22 -16.50
C THR A 224 6.81 18.18 -15.61
N GLY A 225 7.64 17.14 -15.77
CA GLY A 225 8.86 16.94 -14.98
C GLY A 225 8.63 16.38 -13.56
N LYS A 226 7.40 16.03 -13.20
CA LYS A 226 7.06 15.51 -11.87
C LYS A 226 6.57 14.06 -11.90
N TYR A 227 6.81 13.31 -12.95
CA TYR A 227 6.36 11.92 -13.07
C TYR A 227 7.27 11.11 -13.98
N VAL A 228 7.16 9.79 -13.86
CA VAL A 228 7.66 8.82 -14.83
C VAL A 228 6.45 8.09 -15.42
N TYR A 229 6.42 7.95 -16.76
CA TYR A 229 5.29 7.33 -17.43
C TYR A 229 5.75 6.32 -18.47
N THR A 230 5.21 5.11 -18.38
CA THR A 230 5.41 4.02 -19.35
C THR A 230 4.06 3.48 -19.78
N LYS A 231 3.81 3.43 -21.09
CA LYS A 231 2.61 2.83 -21.67
C LYS A 231 2.96 1.53 -22.37
N TYR A 232 2.30 0.46 -21.94
CA TYR A 232 2.39 -0.86 -22.56
C TYR A 232 1.22 -1.03 -23.53
N VAL A 233 1.53 -1.18 -24.81
CA VAL A 233 0.51 -1.45 -25.84
C VAL A 233 0.21 -2.95 -25.83
N MET A 234 -1.08 -3.30 -25.73
CA MET A 234 -1.56 -4.68 -25.73
C MET A 234 -2.09 -5.08 -27.10
N ASN A 235 -1.96 -6.35 -27.42
CA ASN A 235 -2.43 -6.94 -28.69
C ASN A 235 -3.91 -7.36 -28.64
N TRP A 236 -4.67 -6.90 -27.64
CA TRP A 236 -6.12 -7.14 -27.53
C TRP A 236 -6.83 -5.83 -27.13
N PRO A 237 -8.17 -5.66 -27.17
CA PRO A 237 -9.22 -6.69 -27.24
C PRO A 237 -9.35 -7.41 -28.57
N THR A 238 -8.86 -6.84 -29.66
CA THR A 238 -8.89 -7.50 -30.99
C THR A 238 -7.50 -7.47 -31.61
N TYR A 239 -7.19 -8.50 -32.36
CA TYR A 239 -6.01 -8.50 -33.20
C TYR A 239 -6.22 -7.57 -34.42
N VAL A 240 -5.17 -6.93 -34.85
CA VAL A 240 -5.10 -6.10 -36.04
C VAL A 240 -4.24 -6.83 -37.06
N ASP A 241 -4.76 -6.97 -38.28
CA ASP A 241 -4.00 -7.44 -39.44
C ASP A 241 -3.29 -6.21 -40.02
N VAL A 242 -2.02 -6.04 -39.72
CA VAL A 242 -1.23 -4.83 -40.07
C VAL A 242 -0.72 -4.91 -41.49
N ASN A 243 -0.49 -6.12 -41.98
CA ASN A 243 0.13 -6.37 -43.27
C ASN A 243 -0.86 -6.90 -44.33
N ASP A 244 -2.15 -7.01 -43.99
CA ASP A 244 -3.23 -7.44 -44.86
C ASP A 244 -3.05 -8.86 -45.47
N ASP A 245 -2.41 -9.75 -44.66
CA ASP A 245 -2.19 -11.16 -45.08
C ASP A 245 -3.29 -12.12 -44.59
N GLY A 246 -4.32 -11.57 -43.96
CA GLY A 246 -5.45 -12.31 -43.38
C GLY A 246 -5.16 -12.95 -42.04
N LYS A 247 -4.03 -12.62 -41.39
CA LYS A 247 -3.65 -13.11 -40.07
C LYS A 247 -3.58 -11.97 -39.10
N PRO A 248 -3.97 -12.18 -37.81
CA PRO A 248 -3.83 -11.16 -36.79
C PRO A 248 -2.37 -10.95 -36.44
N ASP A 249 -1.86 -9.75 -36.64
CA ASP A 249 -0.48 -9.35 -36.25
C ASP A 249 -0.41 -8.68 -34.88
N GLY A 250 -1.53 -8.20 -34.38
CA GLY A 250 -1.61 -7.38 -33.18
C GLY A 250 -1.19 -5.92 -33.42
N ASP A 251 -1.02 -5.15 -32.36
CA ASP A 251 -0.49 -3.79 -32.47
C ASP A 251 1.03 -3.85 -32.74
N PRO A 252 1.55 -3.10 -33.74
CA PRO A 252 2.99 -3.15 -34.08
C PRO A 252 3.91 -2.70 -32.96
N TYR A 253 3.39 -2.02 -31.94
CA TYR A 253 4.15 -1.62 -30.74
C TYR A 253 3.88 -2.54 -29.53
N TYR A 254 3.22 -3.67 -29.73
CA TYR A 254 3.15 -4.70 -28.69
C TYR A 254 4.53 -5.32 -28.51
N THR A 255 4.94 -5.45 -27.26
CA THR A 255 6.17 -6.15 -26.89
C THR A 255 5.87 -7.30 -25.93
N GLN A 256 6.71 -8.34 -25.97
CA GLN A 256 6.60 -9.47 -25.04
C GLN A 256 6.75 -8.97 -23.59
N GLU A 257 7.67 -8.04 -23.35
CA GLU A 257 7.90 -7.45 -22.04
C GLU A 257 6.65 -6.73 -21.51
N GLY A 258 5.92 -6.03 -22.38
CA GLY A 258 4.62 -5.43 -22.03
C GLY A 258 3.60 -6.49 -21.61
N GLY A 259 3.58 -7.63 -22.30
CA GLY A 259 2.76 -8.79 -21.96
C GLY A 259 3.13 -9.41 -20.60
N GLU A 260 4.41 -9.48 -20.27
CA GLU A 260 4.88 -9.97 -18.95
C GLU A 260 4.54 -8.98 -17.83
N ARG A 261 4.68 -7.65 -18.06
CA ARG A 261 4.23 -6.62 -17.10
C ARG A 261 2.73 -6.68 -16.86
N LYS A 262 1.94 -6.92 -17.91
CA LYS A 262 0.51 -7.20 -17.80
C LYS A 262 0.22 -8.35 -16.83
N ASN A 263 0.96 -9.47 -16.96
CA ASN A 263 0.79 -10.63 -16.10
C ASN A 263 1.21 -10.33 -14.66
N PHE A 264 2.28 -9.55 -14.47
CA PHE A 264 2.73 -9.12 -13.15
C PHE A 264 1.64 -8.36 -12.36
N TYR A 265 0.90 -7.47 -13.03
CA TYR A 265 -0.21 -6.73 -12.41
C TYR A 265 -1.56 -7.46 -12.50
N ASN A 266 -1.60 -8.67 -13.06
CA ASN A 266 -2.83 -9.44 -13.28
C ASN A 266 -3.90 -8.65 -14.05
N VAL A 267 -3.49 -7.94 -15.10
CA VAL A 267 -4.38 -7.09 -15.91
C VAL A 267 -5.26 -7.96 -16.80
N GLY A 268 -6.55 -8.01 -16.51
CA GLY A 268 -7.54 -8.80 -17.26
C GLY A 268 -8.23 -8.03 -18.41
N SER A 269 -8.12 -6.71 -18.43
CA SER A 269 -8.73 -5.86 -19.46
C SER A 269 -7.99 -4.53 -19.59
N VAL A 270 -8.18 -3.85 -20.72
CA VAL A 270 -7.70 -2.48 -20.96
C VAL A 270 -8.90 -1.52 -21.15
N PRO A 271 -8.75 -0.23 -20.77
CA PRO A 271 -7.57 0.39 -20.17
C PRO A 271 -7.35 -0.02 -18.72
N PHE A 272 -6.09 0.00 -18.28
CA PHE A 272 -5.73 -0.25 -16.89
C PHE A 272 -4.51 0.58 -16.50
N LEU A 273 -4.48 1.06 -15.25
CA LEU A 273 -3.34 1.76 -14.67
C LEU A 273 -2.78 0.98 -13.48
N ALA A 274 -1.45 0.95 -13.40
CA ALA A 274 -0.75 0.75 -12.16
C ALA A 274 -0.09 2.08 -11.78
N PHE A 275 -0.22 2.47 -10.53
CA PHE A 275 0.31 3.72 -10.00
C PHE A 275 1.25 3.43 -8.85
N ASN A 276 2.47 3.94 -8.98
CA ASN A 276 3.52 3.78 -7.98
C ASN A 276 3.76 2.32 -7.56
N GLY A 277 3.74 1.40 -8.54
CA GLY A 277 3.98 -0.03 -8.35
C GLY A 277 2.79 -0.85 -7.83
N LYS A 278 1.61 -0.24 -7.69
CA LYS A 278 0.38 -0.93 -7.25
C LYS A 278 -0.69 -0.88 -8.33
N SER A 279 -1.49 -1.94 -8.44
CA SER A 279 -2.69 -1.91 -9.27
C SER A 279 -3.60 -0.76 -8.84
N HIS A 280 -3.97 0.10 -9.78
CA HIS A 280 -4.83 1.24 -9.50
C HIS A 280 -6.26 0.97 -9.99
N SER A 281 -6.53 1.13 -11.25
CA SER A 281 -7.82 0.78 -11.87
C SER A 281 -7.85 1.16 -13.37
N TYR A 282 -9.05 1.14 -13.95
CA TYR A 282 -9.34 1.75 -15.26
C TYR A 282 -9.63 3.26 -15.19
N LYS A 283 -9.60 3.87 -14.00
CA LYS A 283 -9.80 5.32 -13.79
C LYS A 283 -8.47 6.04 -13.87
N ALA A 284 -8.51 7.30 -14.26
CA ALA A 284 -7.34 8.17 -14.23
C ALA A 284 -6.83 8.38 -12.79
N VAL A 285 -5.53 8.51 -12.64
CA VAL A 285 -4.91 9.02 -11.41
C VAL A 285 -5.35 10.46 -11.21
N THR A 286 -5.66 10.83 -9.98
CA THR A 286 -6.07 12.18 -9.63
C THR A 286 -4.86 13.09 -9.34
N GLN A 287 -5.08 14.41 -9.34
CA GLN A 287 -4.03 15.36 -8.95
C GLN A 287 -3.62 15.16 -7.48
N GLU A 288 -4.59 14.87 -6.60
CA GLU A 288 -4.33 14.63 -5.18
C GLU A 288 -3.42 13.40 -4.96
N GLU A 289 -3.67 12.28 -5.65
CA GLU A 289 -2.81 11.10 -5.62
C GLU A 289 -1.40 11.40 -6.15
N MET A 290 -1.30 12.20 -7.23
CA MET A 290 0.00 12.65 -7.74
C MET A 290 0.77 13.47 -6.71
N ASP A 291 0.11 14.44 -6.09
CA ASP A 291 0.70 15.35 -5.11
C ASP A 291 1.11 14.60 -3.84
N GLU A 292 0.30 13.64 -3.37
CA GLU A 292 0.62 12.78 -2.23
C GLU A 292 1.94 12.03 -2.46
N ILE A 293 2.07 11.34 -3.60
CA ILE A 293 3.29 10.59 -3.90
C ILE A 293 4.47 11.52 -4.13
N TYR A 294 4.27 12.62 -4.87
CA TYR A 294 5.33 13.59 -5.15
C TYR A 294 5.87 14.22 -3.86
N ASN A 295 5.03 14.53 -2.89
CA ASN A 295 5.43 15.11 -1.61
C ASN A 295 6.01 14.09 -0.62
N THR A 296 5.90 12.80 -0.91
CA THR A 296 6.54 11.75 -0.11
C THR A 296 8.02 11.63 -0.50
N PRO A 297 8.97 11.67 0.45
CA PRO A 297 10.38 11.50 0.11
C PRO A 297 10.69 10.07 -0.32
N THR A 298 11.78 9.91 -1.09
CA THR A 298 12.41 8.62 -1.33
C THR A 298 13.87 8.64 -0.86
N PHE A 299 14.43 7.47 -0.61
CA PHE A 299 15.76 7.30 -0.03
C PHE A 299 16.74 6.64 -1.01
N ILE A 300 16.47 6.85 -2.28
CA ILE A 300 17.34 6.46 -3.38
C ILE A 300 17.27 7.54 -4.47
N ASP A 301 18.44 8.04 -4.92
CA ASP A 301 18.54 8.91 -6.07
C ASP A 301 18.83 8.07 -7.31
N ILE A 302 18.01 8.24 -8.35
CA ILE A 302 18.12 7.49 -9.61
C ILE A 302 18.32 8.51 -10.73
N LYS A 303 19.45 8.37 -11.44
CA LYS A 303 19.81 9.21 -12.60
C LYS A 303 19.98 8.35 -13.82
N GLY A 304 19.26 8.66 -14.88
CA GLY A 304 19.38 8.01 -16.17
C GLY A 304 19.95 8.95 -17.24
N ALA A 305 20.74 8.40 -18.14
CA ALA A 305 21.19 9.07 -19.35
C ALA A 305 21.22 8.08 -20.50
N PHE A 306 21.08 8.58 -21.72
CA PHE A 306 21.27 7.78 -22.92
C PHE A 306 21.90 8.61 -24.04
N ASN A 307 22.54 7.93 -24.98
CA ASN A 307 22.97 8.49 -26.25
C ASN A 307 22.71 7.51 -27.40
N MET A 308 22.55 8.06 -28.59
CA MET A 308 22.40 7.27 -29.82
C MET A 308 23.73 7.23 -30.58
N ASP A 309 24.11 6.04 -31.03
CA ASP A 309 25.20 5.79 -31.95
C ASP A 309 24.69 4.96 -33.12
N GLY A 310 24.37 5.64 -34.22
CA GLY A 310 23.60 5.02 -35.29
C GLY A 310 22.21 4.52 -34.79
N ASN A 311 21.94 3.24 -34.97
CA ASN A 311 20.73 2.60 -34.48
C ASN A 311 20.87 2.08 -33.02
N ASN A 312 22.07 2.17 -32.45
CA ASN A 312 22.27 1.71 -31.09
C ASN A 312 21.92 2.79 -30.06
N ILE A 313 21.10 2.45 -29.09
CA ILE A 313 20.91 3.23 -27.86
C ILE A 313 21.82 2.70 -26.77
N ASN A 314 22.67 3.58 -26.22
CA ASN A 314 23.48 3.29 -25.04
C ASN A 314 22.84 3.96 -23.83
N ILE A 315 22.57 3.19 -22.79
CA ILE A 315 21.82 3.62 -21.61
C ILE A 315 22.70 3.46 -20.37
N ILE A 316 22.70 4.46 -19.52
CA ILE A 316 23.33 4.43 -18.19
C ILE A 316 22.25 4.76 -17.15
N ALA A 317 22.20 3.99 -16.09
CA ALA A 317 21.41 4.27 -14.91
C ALA A 317 22.28 4.18 -13.66
N ASP A 318 22.40 5.30 -12.95
CA ASP A 318 23.12 5.42 -11.69
C ASP A 318 22.13 5.46 -10.53
N LEU A 319 22.30 4.57 -9.58
CA LEU A 319 21.50 4.46 -8.37
C LEU A 319 22.36 4.80 -7.16
N MET A 320 21.97 5.82 -6.40
CA MET A 320 22.62 6.22 -5.14
C MET A 320 21.64 5.99 -3.99
N PRO A 321 21.70 4.84 -3.29
CA PRO A 321 20.86 4.56 -2.14
C PRO A 321 21.34 5.29 -0.89
N TYR A 322 20.41 5.78 -0.09
CA TYR A 322 20.67 6.43 1.20
C TYR A 322 20.32 5.58 2.41
N VAL A 323 19.83 4.38 2.16
CA VAL A 323 19.59 3.30 3.10
C VAL A 323 19.83 1.98 2.38
N ASP A 324 20.19 0.93 3.11
CA ASP A 324 20.36 -0.40 2.51
C ASP A 324 19.06 -0.94 1.93
N TYR A 325 19.10 -1.47 0.72
CA TYR A 325 18.01 -2.22 0.10
C TYR A 325 18.46 -3.62 -0.24
N ASN A 326 17.73 -4.61 0.24
CA ASN A 326 18.01 -6.01 -0.04
C ASN A 326 16.96 -6.58 -0.99
N ASN A 327 17.44 -7.37 -1.95
CA ASN A 327 16.57 -8.12 -2.88
C ASN A 327 15.56 -7.20 -3.61
N VAL A 328 16.01 -6.05 -4.10
CA VAL A 328 15.23 -5.15 -4.94
C VAL A 328 15.40 -5.47 -6.41
N LYS A 329 14.42 -5.10 -7.22
CA LYS A 329 14.49 -5.22 -8.67
C LYS A 329 14.63 -3.86 -9.32
N VAL A 330 15.59 -3.75 -10.22
CA VAL A 330 15.82 -2.58 -11.07
C VAL A 330 15.27 -2.89 -12.46
N HIS A 331 14.35 -2.06 -12.94
CA HIS A 331 13.81 -2.10 -14.28
C HIS A 331 14.19 -0.81 -15.00
N ILE A 332 14.61 -0.93 -16.24
CA ILE A 332 14.88 0.20 -17.12
C ILE A 332 14.04 0.00 -18.37
N SER A 333 13.26 1.01 -18.76
CA SER A 333 12.48 0.98 -20.00
C SER A 333 12.92 2.06 -20.96
N VAL A 334 13.01 1.70 -22.23
CA VAL A 334 13.11 2.64 -23.34
C VAL A 334 11.70 2.91 -23.83
N ASN A 335 11.31 4.18 -23.80
CA ASN A 335 9.98 4.60 -24.22
C ASN A 335 10.10 5.58 -25.38
N GLU A 336 9.34 5.33 -26.45
CA GLU A 336 9.18 6.32 -27.49
C GLU A 336 8.18 7.39 -27.04
N LYS A 337 8.54 8.66 -27.20
CA LYS A 337 7.71 9.76 -26.71
C LYS A 337 6.37 9.81 -27.41
N ILE A 338 6.35 9.60 -28.74
CA ILE A 338 5.15 9.59 -29.57
C ILE A 338 5.33 8.56 -30.67
N THR A 339 4.36 7.67 -30.84
CA THR A 339 4.25 6.78 -31.99
C THR A 339 3.03 7.14 -32.80
N THR A 340 3.13 6.98 -34.13
CA THR A 340 2.04 7.25 -35.08
C THR A 340 1.71 6.08 -35.99
N GLY A 341 2.51 5.00 -35.92
CA GLY A 341 2.36 3.81 -36.74
C GLY A 341 1.35 2.79 -36.18
N ASN A 342 0.73 3.07 -35.03
CA ASN A 342 -0.29 2.19 -34.46
C ASN A 342 -1.50 2.15 -35.36
N THR A 343 -1.85 0.96 -35.80
CA THR A 343 -3.02 0.73 -36.67
C THR A 343 -4.17 0.27 -35.80
N GLY A 344 -5.06 1.17 -35.46
CA GLY A 344 -6.14 0.82 -34.55
C GLY A 344 -7.48 1.40 -34.95
N SER A 345 -8.53 0.81 -34.44
CA SER A 345 -9.93 1.22 -34.67
C SER A 345 -10.41 2.24 -33.63
N ASN A 346 -9.58 2.62 -32.62
CA ASN A 346 -10.00 3.52 -31.57
C ASN A 346 -10.00 5.02 -31.95
N GLY A 347 -9.48 5.37 -33.13
CA GLY A 347 -9.49 6.73 -33.67
C GLY A 347 -8.32 7.61 -33.25
N LEU A 348 -7.46 7.19 -32.30
CA LEU A 348 -6.25 7.92 -31.99
C LEU A 348 -5.23 7.85 -33.11
N LYS A 349 -4.52 8.96 -33.36
CA LYS A 349 -3.46 9.07 -34.35
C LYS A 349 -2.06 9.12 -33.77
N GLU A 350 -1.98 9.40 -32.50
CA GLU A 350 -0.73 9.50 -31.73
C GLU A 350 -0.88 8.79 -30.41
N PHE A 351 0.15 8.04 -30.04
CA PHE A 351 0.25 7.33 -28.77
C PHE A 351 1.52 7.81 -28.06
N HIS A 352 1.41 8.08 -26.76
CA HIS A 352 2.47 8.71 -25.99
C HIS A 352 3.10 7.74 -24.98
N HIS A 353 4.44 7.87 -24.77
CA HIS A 353 5.21 7.12 -23.77
C HIS A 353 5.20 5.60 -24.00
N ILE A 354 5.27 5.19 -25.24
CA ILE A 354 5.16 3.77 -25.64
C ILE A 354 6.45 3.04 -25.32
N MET A 355 6.34 1.99 -24.50
CA MET A 355 7.46 1.12 -24.13
C MET A 355 7.89 0.30 -25.35
N MET A 356 9.17 0.46 -25.72
CA MET A 356 9.79 -0.23 -26.83
C MET A 356 10.63 -1.41 -26.37
N LYS A 357 11.31 -1.27 -25.21
CA LYS A 357 12.20 -2.30 -24.67
C LYS A 357 12.36 -2.15 -23.16
N MET A 358 12.53 -3.28 -22.44
CA MET A 358 12.92 -3.32 -21.04
C MET A 358 14.30 -3.97 -20.85
N PHE A 359 15.04 -3.50 -19.84
CA PHE A 359 16.37 -4.01 -19.51
C PHE A 359 16.47 -4.44 -18.04
N PRO A 360 17.19 -5.59 -17.83
CA PRO A 360 17.68 -6.52 -18.84
C PRO A 360 16.55 -7.22 -19.62
N ASP A 361 15.38 -7.29 -19.00
CA ASP A 361 14.12 -7.87 -19.49
C ASP A 361 12.94 -7.40 -18.61
N ALA A 362 11.75 -7.92 -18.83
CA ALA A 362 10.55 -7.60 -18.04
C ALA A 362 10.63 -8.05 -16.57
N GLN A 363 11.52 -8.98 -16.21
CA GLN A 363 11.71 -9.46 -14.82
C GLN A 363 12.63 -8.52 -14.03
N GLY A 364 13.42 -7.69 -14.73
CA GLY A 364 14.38 -6.76 -14.13
C GLY A 364 15.62 -7.45 -13.56
N CYS A 365 16.57 -6.63 -13.11
CA CYS A 365 17.78 -7.07 -12.45
C CYS A 365 17.58 -7.10 -10.93
N THR A 366 17.68 -8.28 -10.32
CA THR A 366 17.65 -8.40 -8.86
C THR A 366 19.01 -8.04 -8.28
N THR A 367 19.02 -7.12 -7.32
CA THR A 367 20.25 -6.63 -6.68
C THR A 367 20.01 -6.26 -5.21
N SER A 368 21.12 -6.04 -4.50
CA SER A 368 21.11 -5.39 -3.18
C SER A 368 21.95 -4.12 -3.27
N LEU A 369 21.42 -3.03 -2.74
CA LEU A 369 22.04 -1.71 -2.78
C LEU A 369 22.49 -1.33 -1.37
N LYS A 370 23.72 -0.83 -1.26
CA LYS A 370 24.31 -0.38 0.00
C LYS A 370 24.25 1.12 0.14
N ALA A 371 23.84 1.60 1.30
CA ALA A 371 23.75 3.01 1.61
C ALA A 371 25.09 3.74 1.34
N GLY A 372 25.05 4.80 0.53
CA GLY A 372 26.21 5.60 0.17
C GLY A 372 27.10 5.02 -0.94
N GLU A 373 26.78 3.84 -1.48
CA GLU A 373 27.52 3.22 -2.58
C GLU A 373 26.72 3.34 -3.88
N GLN A 374 27.26 4.08 -4.84
CA GLN A 374 26.63 4.22 -6.16
C GLN A 374 26.75 2.90 -6.93
N GLN A 375 25.63 2.44 -7.48
CA GLN A 375 25.60 1.31 -8.41
C GLN A 375 25.18 1.79 -9.79
N ARG A 376 25.94 1.38 -10.82
CA ARG A 376 25.70 1.71 -12.22
C ARG A 376 25.24 0.49 -12.99
N PHE A 377 24.24 0.71 -13.86
CA PHE A 377 23.75 -0.24 -14.86
C PHE A 377 23.95 0.36 -16.23
N GLU A 378 24.50 -0.43 -17.15
CA GLU A 378 24.78 -0.01 -18.53
C GLU A 378 24.21 -1.05 -19.49
N PHE A 379 23.51 -0.56 -20.53
CA PHE A 379 22.95 -1.38 -21.58
C PHE A 379 23.14 -0.74 -22.93
N THR A 380 23.34 -1.57 -23.94
CA THR A 380 23.33 -1.17 -25.35
C THR A 380 22.33 -2.02 -26.09
N TYR A 381 21.52 -1.40 -26.94
CA TYR A 381 20.50 -2.10 -27.72
C TYR A 381 20.41 -1.51 -29.11
N ASP A 382 20.34 -2.40 -30.12
CA ASP A 382 20.09 -2.04 -31.51
C ASP A 382 18.59 -1.83 -31.73
N MET A 383 18.22 -0.59 -32.02
CA MET A 383 16.82 -0.17 -32.25
C MET A 383 16.34 -0.43 -33.67
N SER A 384 17.15 -1.09 -34.52
CA SER A 384 16.76 -1.41 -35.90
C SER A 384 15.88 -2.66 -36.03
N ASN A 385 15.62 -3.36 -34.93
CA ASN A 385 14.86 -4.62 -34.86
C ASN A 385 13.49 -4.42 -34.22
#